data_5b0c4f9be8e96805b4c11871b9d6779c
#
_entry.id   5b0c4f9be8e96805b4c11871b9d6779c
#
_cell.length_a   1.000
_cell.length_b   1.000
_cell.length_c   1.000
_cell.angle_alpha   90.00
_cell.angle_beta   90.00
_cell.angle_gamma   90.00
#
_symmetry.space_group_name_H-M   'P 1'
#
loop_
_entity.id
_entity.type
_entity.pdbx_description
1 polymer ?
#
loop_
_entity_poly.entity_id
_entity_poly.type
_entity_poly.pdbx_seq_one_letter_code
_entity_poly.pdbx_strand_id
1 'polypeptide(L)'
;MNNIMVSDNIKIENMIYEIRDKKVMLDSDLARLYGCKNGTKSLNLAVKRNMERFPKDFYFQIDKNEYFNLKFQFETSSWNMYGGVRKLPYVFTEQGVAMLATVLKTENASIVSINIMRVFVAMKSIINTSLIEQKYINSLVLEHDNEIKLLQESFDKLNIKENNNHIFYEGQI
;
A
#
# COMPACT_ATOMS: atom_id res chain seq x y z
N MET A 1 -0.42 17.06 -31.43
CA MET A 1 -0.03 16.88 -30.02
C MET A 1 -1.22 17.28 -29.15
N ASN A 2 -2.14 16.36 -28.90
CA ASN A 2 -3.27 16.64 -28.02
C ASN A 2 -2.90 16.20 -26.61
N ASN A 3 -2.53 17.19 -25.83
CA ASN A 3 -2.39 17.07 -24.38
C ASN A 3 -3.80 16.83 -23.84
N ILE A 4 -4.17 15.56 -23.61
CA ILE A 4 -5.40 15.24 -22.89
C ILE A 4 -5.12 15.60 -21.44
N MET A 5 -5.51 16.80 -21.08
CA MET A 5 -5.63 17.25 -19.71
C MET A 5 -6.59 16.30 -19.00
N VAL A 6 -6.05 15.29 -18.33
CA VAL A 6 -6.73 14.75 -17.16
C VAL A 6 -6.75 15.92 -16.20
N SER A 7 -7.95 16.43 -15.95
CA SER A 7 -8.17 17.64 -15.17
C SER A 7 -7.29 17.65 -13.91
N ASP A 8 -6.58 18.73 -13.71
CA ASP A 8 -5.38 18.97 -12.91
C ASP A 8 -5.46 18.69 -11.40
N ASN A 9 -6.29 17.82 -10.88
CA ASN A 9 -6.36 17.55 -9.45
C ASN A 9 -6.72 16.12 -9.02
N ILE A 10 -6.76 15.15 -9.93
CA ILE A 10 -7.08 13.78 -9.54
C ILE A 10 -5.77 12.98 -9.45
N LYS A 11 -5.19 12.88 -8.26
CA LYS A 11 -4.04 12.00 -8.02
C LYS A 11 -4.52 10.55 -7.99
N ILE A 12 -4.17 9.77 -9.02
CA ILE A 12 -4.50 8.33 -9.11
C ILE A 12 -3.99 7.57 -7.89
N GLU A 13 -2.89 8.02 -7.30
CA GLU A 13 -2.32 7.46 -6.07
C GLU A 13 -3.34 7.42 -4.92
N ASN A 14 -4.19 8.44 -4.80
CA ASN A 14 -5.22 8.53 -3.76
C ASN A 14 -6.44 7.62 -4.02
N MET A 15 -6.47 6.92 -5.16
CA MET A 15 -7.51 5.96 -5.54
C MET A 15 -7.06 4.51 -5.45
N ILE A 16 -5.83 4.30 -4.98
CA ILE A 16 -5.28 2.96 -4.75
C ILE A 16 -5.36 2.67 -3.27
N TYR A 17 -6.13 1.66 -2.93
CA TYR A 17 -6.42 1.21 -1.57
C TYR A 17 -5.69 -0.10 -1.28
N GLU A 18 -5.53 -0.44 -0.01
CA GLU A 18 -5.01 -1.73 0.42
C GLU A 18 -6.12 -2.56 1.05
N ILE A 19 -6.44 -3.70 0.42
CA ILE A 19 -7.48 -4.64 0.88
C ILE A 19 -6.94 -6.05 0.73
N ARG A 20 -6.97 -6.84 1.82
CA ARG A 20 -6.45 -8.22 1.82
C ARG A 20 -4.99 -8.29 1.35
N ASP A 21 -4.15 -7.38 1.82
CA ASP A 21 -2.72 -7.26 1.45
C ASP A 21 -2.49 -7.05 -0.07
N LYS A 22 -3.52 -6.56 -0.77
CA LYS A 22 -3.43 -6.25 -2.20
C LYS A 22 -3.71 -4.77 -2.44
N LYS A 23 -2.91 -4.16 -3.30
CA LYS A 23 -3.22 -2.82 -3.82
C LYS A 23 -4.31 -2.95 -4.87
N VAL A 24 -5.41 -2.21 -4.67
CA VAL A 24 -6.63 -2.31 -5.49
C VAL A 24 -7.21 -0.93 -5.78
N MET A 25 -8.02 -0.84 -6.82
CA MET A 25 -8.85 0.34 -7.14
C MET A 25 -10.32 -0.04 -7.13
N LEU A 26 -11.19 0.90 -6.70
CA LEU A 26 -12.64 0.73 -6.71
C LEU A 26 -13.22 0.83 -8.13
N ASP A 27 -14.28 0.09 -8.39
CA ASP A 27 -15.03 0.15 -9.64
C ASP A 27 -15.60 1.57 -9.91
N SER A 28 -15.91 2.34 -8.89
CA SER A 28 -16.38 3.74 -9.01
C SER A 28 -15.29 4.67 -9.56
N ASP A 29 -14.06 4.53 -9.03
CA ASP A 29 -12.94 5.36 -9.44
C ASP A 29 -12.49 5.00 -10.86
N LEU A 30 -12.41 3.70 -11.15
CA LEU A 30 -12.11 3.21 -12.49
C LEU A 30 -13.14 3.65 -13.51
N ALA A 31 -14.44 3.56 -13.17
CA ALA A 31 -15.51 4.00 -14.08
C ALA A 31 -15.40 5.50 -14.41
N ARG A 32 -14.99 6.32 -13.44
CA ARG A 32 -14.74 7.75 -13.61
C ARG A 32 -13.53 8.01 -14.50
N LEU A 33 -12.39 7.36 -14.20
CA LEU A 33 -11.15 7.52 -14.97
C LEU A 33 -11.29 7.06 -16.42
N TYR A 34 -11.99 5.96 -16.66
CA TYR A 34 -12.25 5.45 -18.00
C TYR A 34 -13.36 6.20 -18.75
N GLY A 35 -14.03 7.18 -18.13
CA GLY A 35 -15.11 7.94 -18.74
C GLY A 35 -16.32 7.08 -19.10
N CYS A 36 -16.65 6.10 -18.27
CA CYS A 36 -17.78 5.21 -18.52
C CYS A 36 -19.11 5.97 -18.45
N LYS A 37 -19.86 6.07 -19.56
CA LYS A 37 -21.11 6.86 -19.70
C LYS A 37 -22.16 6.57 -18.61
N ASN A 38 -22.29 5.30 -18.18
CA ASN A 38 -23.22 4.88 -17.14
C ASN A 38 -22.48 4.49 -15.83
N GLY A 39 -21.31 5.07 -15.56
CA GLY A 39 -20.52 4.83 -14.36
C GLY A 39 -20.17 3.34 -14.16
N THR A 40 -20.22 2.88 -12.90
CA THR A 40 -19.91 1.50 -12.51
C THR A 40 -20.77 0.45 -13.21
N LYS A 41 -22.00 0.81 -13.62
CA LYS A 41 -22.89 -0.14 -14.30
C LYS A 41 -22.33 -0.62 -15.63
N SER A 42 -21.78 0.28 -16.46
CA SER A 42 -21.19 -0.12 -17.75
C SER A 42 -19.86 -0.82 -17.57
N LEU A 43 -19.02 -0.41 -16.62
CA LEU A 43 -17.78 -1.09 -16.31
C LEU A 43 -18.03 -2.52 -15.84
N ASN A 44 -18.87 -2.70 -14.82
CA ASN A 44 -19.20 -4.02 -14.29
C ASN A 44 -19.92 -4.93 -15.29
N LEU A 45 -20.68 -4.34 -16.24
CA LEU A 45 -21.28 -5.11 -17.33
C LEU A 45 -20.23 -5.62 -18.32
N ALA A 46 -19.20 -4.80 -18.64
CA ALA A 46 -18.08 -5.23 -19.49
C ALA A 46 -17.30 -6.40 -18.85
N VAL A 47 -17.02 -6.30 -17.54
CA VAL A 47 -16.40 -7.39 -16.78
C VAL A 47 -17.27 -8.64 -16.82
N LYS A 48 -18.57 -8.51 -16.51
CA LYS A 48 -19.50 -9.67 -16.50
C LYS A 48 -19.59 -10.39 -17.85
N ARG A 49 -19.45 -9.66 -18.96
CA ARG A 49 -19.44 -10.25 -20.32
C ARG A 49 -18.14 -10.97 -20.67
N ASN A 50 -17.09 -10.76 -19.88
CA ASN A 50 -15.75 -11.31 -20.11
C ASN A 50 -15.20 -11.96 -18.81
N MET A 51 -16.05 -12.63 -18.04
CA MET A 51 -15.70 -13.17 -16.71
C MET A 51 -14.51 -14.13 -16.73
N GLU A 52 -14.30 -14.83 -17.83
CA GLU A 52 -13.16 -15.73 -18.04
C GLU A 52 -11.80 -15.02 -17.95
N ARG A 53 -11.77 -13.70 -18.17
CA ARG A 53 -10.57 -12.85 -18.07
C ARG A 53 -10.36 -12.24 -16.69
N PHE A 54 -11.32 -12.41 -15.78
CA PHE A 54 -11.31 -11.79 -14.46
C PHE A 54 -11.40 -12.85 -13.36
N PRO A 55 -10.32 -13.61 -13.11
CA PRO A 55 -10.26 -14.54 -12.00
C PRO A 55 -10.34 -13.78 -10.66
N LYS A 56 -10.61 -14.50 -9.56
CA LYS A 56 -10.85 -13.92 -8.22
C LYS A 56 -9.67 -13.16 -7.63
N ASP A 57 -8.48 -13.36 -8.13
CA ASP A 57 -7.26 -12.64 -7.75
C ASP A 57 -7.09 -11.31 -8.49
N PHE A 58 -7.79 -11.11 -9.64
CA PHE A 58 -7.79 -9.87 -10.41
C PHE A 58 -8.94 -8.94 -10.02
N TYR A 59 -10.06 -9.51 -9.57
CA TYR A 59 -11.30 -8.80 -9.35
C TYR A 59 -12.15 -9.51 -8.30
N PHE A 60 -12.62 -8.78 -7.29
CA PHE A 60 -13.47 -9.32 -6.25
C PHE A 60 -14.40 -8.25 -5.65
N GLN A 61 -15.45 -8.69 -5.00
CA GLN A 61 -16.34 -7.80 -4.25
C GLN A 61 -15.87 -7.72 -2.81
N ILE A 62 -15.78 -6.50 -2.26
CA ILE A 62 -15.46 -6.30 -0.85
C ILE A 62 -16.67 -6.57 0.03
N ASP A 63 -16.40 -6.94 1.28
CA ASP A 63 -17.43 -7.15 2.28
C ASP A 63 -17.84 -5.85 3.01
N LYS A 64 -18.79 -5.96 3.93
CA LYS A 64 -19.29 -4.79 4.68
C LYS A 64 -18.24 -4.18 5.61
N ASN A 65 -17.40 -5.01 6.23
CA ASN A 65 -16.37 -4.56 7.15
C ASN A 65 -15.24 -3.86 6.39
N GLU A 66 -14.80 -4.44 5.28
CA GLU A 66 -13.80 -3.84 4.38
C GLU A 66 -14.29 -2.50 3.83
N TYR A 67 -15.56 -2.44 3.40
CA TYR A 67 -16.18 -1.20 2.94
C TYR A 67 -16.24 -0.13 4.04
N PHE A 68 -16.59 -0.53 5.26
CA PHE A 68 -16.65 0.36 6.42
C PHE A 68 -15.27 0.93 6.78
N ASN A 69 -14.25 0.06 6.81
CA ASN A 69 -12.86 0.47 7.07
C ASN A 69 -12.35 1.48 6.02
N LEU A 70 -12.64 1.24 4.73
CA LEU A 70 -12.30 2.20 3.68
C LEU A 70 -12.98 3.55 3.92
N LYS A 71 -14.24 3.55 4.31
CA LYS A 71 -14.99 4.78 4.57
C LYS A 71 -14.39 5.60 5.72
N PHE A 72 -13.95 4.97 6.80
CA PHE A 72 -13.31 5.64 7.93
C PHE A 72 -11.95 6.26 7.58
N GLN A 73 -11.18 5.64 6.71
CA GLN A 73 -9.89 6.17 6.27
C GLN A 73 -10.02 7.47 5.46
N PHE A 74 -11.21 7.76 4.93
CA PHE A 74 -11.45 8.87 3.99
C PHE A 74 -12.57 9.83 4.44
N GLU A 75 -12.82 9.97 5.72
CA GLU A 75 -13.84 10.90 6.28
C GLU A 75 -13.67 12.37 5.87
N THR A 76 -12.60 12.73 5.18
CA THR A 76 -12.33 14.08 4.69
C THR A 76 -12.66 14.33 3.22
N SER A 77 -13.06 13.34 2.44
CA SER A 77 -13.43 13.55 1.02
C SER A 77 -14.83 13.06 0.70
N SER A 78 -15.75 14.03 0.53
CA SER A 78 -17.01 14.07 -0.24
C SER A 78 -17.63 12.75 -0.76
N TRP A 79 -17.60 11.68 0.00
CA TRP A 79 -18.47 10.53 -0.26
C TRP A 79 -19.85 10.85 0.28
N ASN A 80 -20.71 11.32 -0.64
CA ASN A 80 -22.10 11.70 -0.34
C ASN A 80 -22.80 10.57 0.43
N MET A 81 -23.08 10.83 1.70
CA MET A 81 -23.66 9.92 2.69
C MET A 81 -25.18 9.72 2.54
N TYR A 82 -25.79 10.16 1.42
CA TYR A 82 -27.23 10.06 1.21
C TYR A 82 -27.57 8.86 0.31
N GLY A 83 -27.76 7.71 0.93
CA GLY A 83 -28.25 6.50 0.30
C GLY A 83 -27.52 5.27 0.83
N GLY A 84 -28.22 4.41 1.60
CA GLY A 84 -27.66 3.15 2.06
C GLY A 84 -27.06 2.37 0.90
N VAL A 85 -25.89 1.76 1.14
CA VAL A 85 -25.16 0.98 0.13
C VAL A 85 -26.03 -0.18 -0.33
N ARG A 86 -26.71 -0.01 -1.46
CA ARG A 86 -27.55 -1.07 -2.05
C ARG A 86 -26.70 -2.22 -2.61
N LYS A 87 -25.43 -1.96 -2.92
CA LYS A 87 -24.52 -2.95 -3.47
C LYS A 87 -23.09 -2.60 -3.05
N LEU A 88 -22.39 -3.56 -2.46
CA LEU A 88 -20.99 -3.43 -2.12
C LEU A 88 -20.14 -3.27 -3.40
N PRO A 89 -19.11 -2.41 -3.39
CA PRO A 89 -18.30 -2.16 -4.57
C PRO A 89 -17.43 -3.35 -4.92
N TYR A 90 -17.04 -3.39 -6.18
CA TYR A 90 -16.00 -4.28 -6.67
C TYR A 90 -14.67 -3.55 -6.68
N VAL A 91 -13.61 -4.31 -6.48
CA VAL A 91 -12.23 -3.83 -6.54
C VAL A 91 -11.42 -4.61 -7.56
N PHE A 92 -10.44 -3.94 -8.14
CA PHE A 92 -9.57 -4.45 -9.18
C PHE A 92 -8.13 -4.32 -8.74
N THR A 93 -7.38 -5.41 -8.80
CA THR A 93 -5.92 -5.39 -8.63
C THR A 93 -5.25 -4.78 -9.87
N GLU A 94 -3.94 -4.59 -9.83
CA GLU A 94 -3.16 -4.16 -10.98
C GLU A 94 -3.45 -5.00 -12.23
N GLN A 95 -3.47 -6.32 -12.09
CA GLN A 95 -3.77 -7.25 -13.17
C GLN A 95 -5.21 -7.09 -13.68
N GLY A 96 -6.16 -6.85 -12.75
CA GLY A 96 -7.55 -6.56 -13.10
C GLY A 96 -7.71 -5.27 -13.90
N VAL A 97 -6.96 -4.22 -13.55
CA VAL A 97 -6.93 -2.96 -14.32
C VAL A 97 -6.33 -3.19 -15.71
N ALA A 98 -5.25 -3.97 -15.82
CA ALA A 98 -4.66 -4.32 -17.11
C ALA A 98 -5.67 -5.06 -18.01
N MET A 99 -6.46 -5.97 -17.42
CA MET A 99 -7.55 -6.66 -18.15
C MET A 99 -8.66 -5.71 -18.58
N LEU A 100 -9.03 -4.71 -17.75
CA LEU A 100 -10.04 -3.72 -18.13
C LEU A 100 -9.67 -2.97 -19.41
N ALA A 101 -8.40 -2.65 -19.65
CA ALA A 101 -7.91 -2.03 -20.86
C ALA A 101 -8.26 -2.83 -22.14
N THR A 102 -8.38 -4.15 -22.01
CA THR A 102 -8.67 -5.04 -23.15
C THR A 102 -10.16 -5.20 -23.45
N VAL A 103 -11.03 -4.92 -22.48
CA VAL A 103 -12.48 -5.14 -22.59
C VAL A 103 -13.29 -3.85 -22.68
N LEU A 104 -12.74 -2.73 -22.17
CA LEU A 104 -13.38 -1.42 -22.28
C LEU A 104 -13.13 -0.81 -23.65
N LYS A 105 -14.22 -0.39 -24.31
CA LYS A 105 -14.19 0.23 -25.64
C LYS A 105 -14.34 1.76 -25.53
N THR A 106 -13.57 2.39 -24.64
CA THR A 106 -13.53 3.85 -24.53
C THR A 106 -12.29 4.37 -25.28
N GLU A 107 -12.39 5.55 -25.89
CA GLU A 107 -11.30 6.15 -26.67
C GLU A 107 -9.98 6.28 -25.87
N ASN A 108 -10.11 6.52 -24.59
CA ASN A 108 -9.00 6.77 -23.69
C ASN A 108 -8.58 5.55 -22.86
N ALA A 109 -9.20 4.37 -23.05
CA ALA A 109 -8.96 3.21 -22.20
C ALA A 109 -7.47 2.84 -22.08
N SER A 110 -6.76 2.81 -23.19
CA SER A 110 -5.33 2.48 -23.20
C SER A 110 -4.47 3.51 -22.46
N ILE A 111 -4.74 4.81 -22.67
CA ILE A 111 -3.97 5.90 -22.04
C ILE A 111 -4.19 5.90 -20.53
N VAL A 112 -5.45 5.78 -20.10
CA VAL A 112 -5.82 5.70 -18.68
C VAL A 112 -5.16 4.49 -18.03
N SER A 113 -5.22 3.33 -18.67
CA SER A 113 -4.59 2.12 -18.15
C SER A 113 -3.08 2.26 -18.00
N ILE A 114 -2.39 2.84 -18.99
CA ILE A 114 -0.95 3.09 -18.90
C ILE A 114 -0.62 3.99 -17.69
N ASN A 115 -1.38 5.05 -17.48
CA ASN A 115 -1.15 5.96 -16.36
C ASN A 115 -1.40 5.27 -15.01
N ILE A 116 -2.47 4.50 -14.88
CA ILE A 116 -2.75 3.71 -13.67
C ILE A 116 -1.62 2.72 -13.41
N MET A 117 -1.18 1.97 -14.43
CA MET A 117 -0.10 0.98 -14.30
C MET A 117 1.23 1.62 -13.85
N ARG A 118 1.56 2.81 -14.38
CA ARG A 118 2.75 3.56 -13.94
C ARG A 118 2.69 3.88 -12.46
N VAL A 119 1.52 4.27 -11.95
CA VAL A 119 1.33 4.56 -10.51
C VAL A 119 1.48 3.29 -9.68
N PHE A 120 0.88 2.16 -10.08
CA PHE A 120 1.07 0.89 -9.38
C PHE A 120 2.55 0.47 -9.30
N VAL A 121 3.28 0.59 -10.41
CA VAL A 121 4.72 0.28 -10.46
C VAL A 121 5.52 1.22 -9.55
N ALA A 122 5.25 2.53 -9.58
CA ALA A 122 5.92 3.50 -8.73
C ALA A 122 5.68 3.20 -7.24
N MET A 123 4.45 2.88 -6.85
CA MET A 123 4.13 2.52 -5.47
C MET A 123 4.85 1.24 -5.01
N LYS A 124 4.97 0.24 -5.87
CA LYS A 124 5.73 -1.00 -5.56
C LYS A 124 7.21 -0.71 -5.37
N SER A 125 7.81 0.15 -6.19
CA SER A 125 9.23 0.49 -6.07
C SER A 125 9.53 1.20 -4.74
N ILE A 126 8.67 2.12 -4.30
CA ILE A 126 8.81 2.82 -3.02
C ILE A 126 8.77 1.82 -1.86
N ILE A 127 7.81 0.90 -1.85
CA ILE A 127 7.69 -0.13 -0.80
C ILE A 127 8.94 -1.01 -0.75
N ASN A 128 9.44 -1.45 -1.90
CA ASN A 128 10.64 -2.29 -1.96
C ASN A 128 11.88 -1.54 -1.43
N THR A 129 12.04 -0.27 -1.78
CA THR A 129 13.15 0.55 -1.27
C THR A 129 13.07 0.68 0.26
N SER A 130 11.90 1.00 0.80
CA SER A 130 11.69 1.11 2.25
C SER A 130 11.97 -0.19 2.99
N LEU A 131 11.60 -1.35 2.42
CA LEU A 131 11.90 -2.65 3.03
C LEU A 131 13.40 -2.98 3.05
N ILE A 132 14.15 -2.58 2.01
CA ILE A 132 15.60 -2.75 1.94
C ILE A 132 16.27 -1.85 2.98
N GLU A 133 15.88 -0.59 3.08
CA GLU A 133 16.38 0.36 4.08
C GLU A 133 16.08 -0.13 5.50
N GLN A 134 14.87 -0.63 5.76
CA GLN A 134 14.52 -1.18 7.07
C GLN A 134 15.38 -2.40 7.46
N LYS A 135 15.66 -3.30 6.53
CA LYS A 135 16.54 -4.44 6.77
C LYS A 135 17.96 -3.98 7.10
N TYR A 136 18.47 -2.98 6.38
CA TYR A 136 19.79 -2.42 6.64
C TYR A 136 19.87 -1.78 8.04
N ILE A 137 18.88 -0.96 8.42
CA ILE A 137 18.79 -0.37 9.74
C ILE A 137 18.75 -1.44 10.83
N ASN A 138 17.92 -2.48 10.66
CA ASN A 138 17.83 -3.57 11.63
C ASN A 138 19.17 -4.33 11.78
N SER A 139 19.94 -4.49 10.71
CA SER A 139 21.26 -5.12 10.79
C SER A 139 22.27 -4.27 11.57
N LEU A 140 22.27 -2.94 11.37
CA LEU A 140 23.09 -2.00 12.13
C LEU A 140 22.75 -1.98 13.62
N VAL A 141 21.45 -1.97 13.94
CA VAL A 141 21.00 -2.04 15.35
C VAL A 141 21.51 -3.30 16.03
N LEU A 142 21.41 -4.46 15.37
CA LEU A 142 21.89 -5.71 15.93
C LEU A 142 23.42 -5.72 16.13
N GLU A 143 24.18 -5.10 15.23
CA GLU A 143 25.63 -4.95 15.34
C GLU A 143 25.99 -4.07 16.54
N HIS A 144 25.35 -2.91 16.69
CA HIS A 144 25.57 -2.01 17.83
C HIS A 144 25.17 -2.65 19.16
N ASP A 145 24.08 -3.42 19.22
CA ASP A 145 23.68 -4.14 20.45
C ASP A 145 24.76 -5.14 20.88
N ASN A 146 25.41 -5.82 19.94
CA ASN A 146 26.51 -6.72 20.23
C ASN A 146 27.77 -5.97 20.73
N GLU A 147 28.11 -4.84 20.13
CA GLU A 147 29.20 -3.98 20.57
C GLU A 147 28.99 -3.46 22.00
N ILE A 148 27.74 -2.98 22.28
CA ILE A 148 27.36 -2.51 23.62
C ILE A 148 27.50 -3.64 24.65
N LYS A 149 27.09 -4.86 24.35
CA LYS A 149 27.30 -6.01 25.24
C LYS A 149 28.78 -6.28 25.55
N LEU A 150 29.63 -6.27 24.52
CA LEU A 150 31.05 -6.47 24.70
C LEU A 150 31.68 -5.37 25.55
N LEU A 151 31.26 -4.11 25.38
CA LEU A 151 31.70 -2.99 26.19
C LEU A 151 31.23 -3.13 27.65
N GLN A 152 30.01 -3.53 27.89
CA GLN A 152 29.45 -3.78 29.23
C GLN A 152 30.25 -4.91 29.95
N GLU A 153 30.49 -6.04 29.28
CA GLU A 153 31.30 -7.15 29.83
C GLU A 153 32.72 -6.71 30.17
N SER A 154 33.31 -5.85 29.33
CA SER A 154 34.64 -5.32 29.56
C SER A 154 34.69 -4.37 30.76
N PHE A 155 33.69 -3.52 30.90
CA PHE A 155 33.51 -2.60 32.01
C PHE A 155 33.30 -3.34 33.34
N ASP A 156 32.48 -4.38 33.35
CA ASP A 156 32.25 -5.20 34.52
C ASP A 156 33.54 -5.91 34.99
N LYS A 157 34.36 -6.40 34.04
CA LYS A 157 35.70 -7.01 34.36
C LYS A 157 36.66 -6.00 34.97
N LEU A 158 36.61 -4.73 34.55
CA LEU A 158 37.43 -3.67 35.14
C LEU A 158 37.02 -3.33 36.57
N ASN A 159 35.69 -3.17 36.80
CA ASN A 159 35.12 -2.88 38.12
C ASN A 159 35.43 -3.99 39.15
N ILE A 160 35.42 -5.27 38.73
CA ILE A 160 35.78 -6.39 39.60
C ILE A 160 37.28 -6.32 39.99
N LYS A 161 38.16 -5.87 39.09
CA LYS A 161 39.60 -5.70 39.39
C LYS A 161 39.85 -4.55 40.38
N GLU A 162 39.13 -3.43 40.26
CA GLU A 162 39.25 -2.31 41.21
C GLU A 162 38.80 -2.71 42.63
N ASN A 163 37.68 -3.38 42.76
CA ASN A 163 37.17 -3.84 44.05
C ASN A 163 38.11 -4.85 44.73
N ASN A 164 38.80 -5.70 43.98
CA ASN A 164 39.77 -6.62 44.54
C ASN A 164 41.09 -5.94 45.00
N ASN A 165 41.44 -4.78 44.45
CA ASN A 165 42.61 -4.01 44.88
C ASN A 165 42.33 -3.16 46.15
N HIS A 166 41.08 -2.84 46.46
CA HIS A 166 40.73 -2.11 47.68
C HIS A 166 40.73 -2.97 48.96
N ILE A 167 40.74 -4.29 48.87
CA ILE A 167 40.70 -5.21 50.04
C ILE A 167 42.06 -5.32 50.73
N PHE A 168 43.15 -4.80 50.16
CA PHE A 168 44.50 -4.94 50.69
C PHE A 168 45.00 -3.75 51.52
N TYR A 169 44.22 -2.70 51.77
CA TYR A 169 44.66 -1.50 52.52
C TYR A 169 44.02 -1.27 53.87
N GLU A 170 43.19 -2.15 54.41
CA GLU A 170 42.60 -2.04 55.75
C GLU A 170 43.22 -2.98 56.82
N GLY A 171 44.54 -3.12 56.82
CA GLY A 171 45.17 -4.04 57.76
C GLY A 171 46.57 -3.68 58.19
N GLN A 172 46.89 -2.36 58.48
CA GLN A 172 48.13 -2.00 59.19
C GLN A 172 47.89 -0.68 59.97
N ILE A 173 47.43 -0.80 61.19
CA ILE A 173 47.81 -0.01 62.37
C ILE A 173 47.83 -0.94 63.57
#